data_d81c34fefeac68036c89f0b6ba2f91d8
#
_entry.id   d81c34fefeac68036c89f0b6ba2f91d8
#
_cell.length_a   1.000
_cell.length_b   1.000
_cell.length_c   1.000
_cell.angle_alpha   90.00
_cell.angle_beta   90.00
_cell.angle_gamma   90.00
#
_symmetry.space_group_name_H-M   'P 1'
#
loop_
_entity.id
_entity.type
_entity.pdbx_description
1 polymer ?
#
loop_
_entity_poly.entity_id
_entity_poly.type
_entity_poly.pdbx_seq_one_letter_code
_entity_poly.pdbx_strand_id
1 'polypeptide(L)'
;MLDQKKVEIQESAVKIWFDTGCRGTLNLATGSGKTFCFLMICRMLASKSVVTGKYLKVLFLAETNQREIDLKNDIDKFIKITGFNFYKFVDLHFACYQSAYKWKDTKWDLVCADEIHSGLTPQYSKFFENNKCDNIVGLSATIDRSTKYTDENGIEYTKGN
;
A
#
# COMPACT_ATOMS: atom_id res chain seq x y z
N MET A 1 -9.44 -0.33 -20.95
CA MET A 1 -8.39 -1.30 -21.28
C MET A 1 -7.15 -1.05 -20.44
N LEU A 2 -6.58 -2.09 -19.84
CA LEU A 2 -5.37 -1.94 -19.04
C LEU A 2 -4.15 -1.81 -19.97
N ASP A 3 -3.26 -0.89 -19.60
CA ASP A 3 -1.95 -0.79 -20.22
C ASP A 3 -1.12 -2.00 -19.76
N GLN A 4 -0.77 -2.88 -20.69
CA GLN A 4 -0.04 -4.12 -20.38
C GLN A 4 1.30 -3.84 -19.68
N LYS A 5 2.01 -2.81 -20.11
CA LYS A 5 3.28 -2.42 -19.51
C LYS A 5 3.12 -1.96 -18.06
N LYS A 6 2.05 -1.23 -17.79
CA LYS A 6 1.71 -0.78 -16.46
C LYS A 6 1.37 -1.96 -15.55
N VAL A 7 0.62 -2.93 -16.06
CA VAL A 7 0.27 -4.14 -15.31
C VAL A 7 1.53 -4.95 -14.96
N GLU A 8 2.46 -5.09 -15.89
CA GLU A 8 3.72 -5.80 -15.65
C GLU A 8 4.55 -5.14 -14.55
N ILE A 9 4.62 -3.81 -14.53
CA ILE A 9 5.32 -3.07 -13.48
C ILE A 9 4.65 -3.32 -12.13
N GLN A 10 3.34 -3.27 -12.08
CA GLN A 10 2.59 -3.50 -10.85
C GLN A 10 2.79 -4.91 -10.32
N GLU A 11 2.68 -5.92 -11.19
CA GLU A 11 2.87 -7.32 -10.79
C GLU A 11 4.29 -7.57 -10.30
N SER A 12 5.29 -6.99 -10.96
CA SER A 12 6.68 -7.10 -10.53
C SER A 12 6.92 -6.49 -9.15
N ALA A 13 6.35 -5.31 -8.91
CA ALA A 13 6.47 -4.63 -7.64
C ALA A 13 5.84 -5.44 -6.51
N VAL A 14 4.66 -5.99 -6.73
CA VAL A 14 3.96 -6.81 -5.76
C VAL A 14 4.74 -8.10 -5.47
N LYS A 15 5.28 -8.74 -6.50
CA LYS A 15 6.10 -9.94 -6.32
C LYS A 15 7.33 -9.66 -5.47
N ILE A 16 8.03 -8.58 -5.75
CA ILE A 16 9.22 -8.18 -4.97
C ILE A 16 8.85 -7.97 -3.50
N TRP A 17 7.72 -7.32 -3.25
CA TRP A 17 7.27 -7.09 -1.89
C TRP A 17 7.03 -8.41 -1.14
N PHE A 18 6.38 -9.40 -1.80
CA PHE A 18 6.21 -10.72 -1.21
C PHE A 18 7.53 -11.44 -0.99
N ASP A 19 8.43 -11.36 -1.95
CA ASP A 19 9.72 -12.03 -1.89
C ASP A 19 10.62 -11.45 -0.80
N THR A 20 10.40 -10.20 -0.41
CA THR A 20 11.17 -9.52 0.64
C THR A 20 10.53 -9.62 2.02
N GLY A 21 9.57 -10.51 2.21
CA GLY A 21 9.00 -10.81 3.52
C GLY A 21 7.76 -10.02 3.89
N CYS A 22 7.06 -9.48 2.91
CA CYS A 22 5.81 -8.75 3.12
C CYS A 22 5.98 -7.51 3.99
N ARG A 23 7.12 -6.88 3.87
CA ARG A 23 7.43 -5.60 4.52
C ARG A 23 8.21 -4.74 3.53
N GLY A 24 8.01 -3.44 3.60
CA GLY A 24 8.75 -2.53 2.74
C GLY A 24 7.84 -1.59 1.96
N THR A 25 8.46 -0.71 1.22
CA THR A 25 7.79 0.35 0.49
C THR A 25 7.84 0.09 -1.01
N LEU A 26 6.69 0.23 -1.66
CA LEU A 26 6.61 0.25 -3.12
C LEU A 26 6.83 1.68 -3.59
N ASN A 27 7.97 1.88 -4.22
CA ASN A 27 8.35 3.20 -4.75
C ASN A 27 8.14 3.19 -6.26
N LEU A 28 6.98 3.69 -6.68
CA LEU A 28 6.56 3.67 -8.06
C LEU A 28 6.42 5.09 -8.58
N ALA A 29 6.65 5.26 -9.88
CA ALA A 29 6.45 6.54 -10.53
C ALA A 29 4.97 6.95 -10.42
N THR A 30 4.72 8.25 -10.35
CA THR A 30 3.38 8.81 -10.35
C THR A 30 2.60 8.30 -11.57
N GLY A 31 1.38 7.86 -11.36
CA GLY A 31 0.55 7.31 -12.44
C GLY A 31 0.77 5.84 -12.73
N SER A 32 1.69 5.17 -12.02
CA SER A 32 1.93 3.74 -12.19
C SER A 32 0.91 2.86 -11.46
N GLY A 33 -0.06 3.46 -10.77
CA GLY A 33 -1.11 2.72 -10.12
C GLY A 33 -0.69 2.05 -8.82
N LYS A 34 0.02 2.76 -7.96
CA LYS A 34 0.46 2.21 -6.67
C LYS A 34 -0.69 1.70 -5.80
N THR A 35 -1.86 2.35 -5.90
CA THR A 35 -3.06 1.89 -5.18
C THR A 35 -3.49 0.51 -5.67
N PHE A 36 -3.42 0.27 -6.98
CA PHE A 36 -3.71 -1.05 -7.53
C PHE A 36 -2.76 -2.11 -6.98
N CYS A 37 -1.49 -1.78 -6.78
CA CYS A 37 -0.54 -2.69 -6.15
C CYS A 37 -0.99 -3.07 -4.74
N PHE A 38 -1.43 -2.10 -3.96
CA PHE A 38 -2.00 -2.36 -2.64
C PHE A 38 -3.22 -3.28 -2.72
N LEU A 39 -4.12 -3.04 -3.67
CA LEU A 39 -5.33 -3.86 -3.83
C LEU A 39 -4.98 -5.29 -4.28
N MET A 40 -3.98 -5.46 -5.13
CA MET A 40 -3.46 -6.77 -5.51
C MET A 40 -2.89 -7.52 -4.30
N ILE A 41 -2.17 -6.83 -3.44
CA ILE A 41 -1.64 -7.40 -2.18
C ILE A 41 -2.80 -7.86 -1.29
N CYS A 42 -3.82 -7.04 -1.12
CA CYS A 42 -5.00 -7.41 -0.36
C CYS A 42 -5.64 -8.68 -0.91
N ARG A 43 -5.80 -8.79 -2.22
CA ARG A 43 -6.39 -9.96 -2.86
C ARG A 43 -5.55 -11.21 -2.60
N MET A 44 -4.24 -11.11 -2.73
CA MET A 44 -3.35 -12.24 -2.53
C MET A 44 -3.33 -12.69 -1.07
N LEU A 45 -3.31 -11.77 -0.13
CA LEU A 45 -3.37 -12.10 1.30
C LEU A 45 -4.75 -12.63 1.68
N ALA A 46 -5.81 -12.09 1.11
CA ALA A 46 -7.18 -12.55 1.37
C ALA A 46 -7.38 -13.99 0.88
N SER A 47 -6.74 -14.39 -0.20
CA SER A 47 -6.85 -15.77 -0.69
C SER A 47 -6.32 -16.79 0.33
N LYS A 48 -5.36 -16.41 1.14
CA LYS A 48 -4.86 -17.22 2.24
C LYS A 48 -5.84 -17.24 3.42
N SER A 49 -6.54 -16.15 3.64
CA SER A 49 -7.51 -16.00 4.73
C SER A 49 -8.80 -16.79 4.48
N VAL A 50 -9.15 -17.03 3.25
CA VAL A 50 -10.33 -17.83 2.88
C VAL A 50 -10.28 -19.22 3.52
N VAL A 51 -9.09 -19.79 3.64
CA VAL A 51 -8.89 -21.11 4.24
C VAL A 51 -9.28 -21.11 5.72
N THR A 52 -9.12 -19.98 6.41
CA THR A 52 -9.44 -19.85 7.84
C THR A 52 -10.83 -19.28 8.09
N GLY A 53 -11.54 -18.84 7.05
CA GLY A 53 -12.86 -18.23 7.16
C GLY A 53 -12.88 -16.85 7.81
N LYS A 54 -11.74 -16.20 7.95
CA LYS A 54 -11.62 -14.88 8.57
C LYS A 54 -11.43 -13.79 7.52
N TYR A 55 -11.98 -12.60 7.82
CA TYR A 55 -11.70 -11.43 7.00
C TYR A 55 -10.24 -11.00 7.18
N LEU A 56 -9.66 -10.49 6.10
CA LEU A 56 -8.36 -9.83 6.17
C LEU A 56 -8.57 -8.45 6.77
N LYS A 57 -7.99 -8.19 7.93
CA LYS A 57 -8.11 -6.90 8.61
C LYS A 57 -7.02 -5.96 8.14
N VAL A 58 -7.42 -4.89 7.46
CA VAL A 58 -6.50 -3.95 6.81
C VAL A 58 -6.74 -2.53 7.28
N LEU A 59 -5.66 -1.83 7.58
CA LEU A 59 -5.71 -0.39 7.85
C LEU A 59 -4.95 0.35 6.74
N PHE A 60 -5.60 1.33 6.17
CA PHE A 60 -5.00 2.25 5.22
C PHE A 60 -4.76 3.59 5.90
N LEU A 61 -3.51 3.99 5.99
CA LEU A 61 -3.09 5.26 6.58
C LEU A 61 -2.76 6.26 5.49
N ALA A 62 -3.27 7.46 5.61
CA ALA A 62 -3.07 8.50 4.62
C ALA A 62 -2.94 9.89 5.27
N GLU A 63 -2.56 10.84 4.46
CA GLU A 63 -2.32 12.22 4.90
C GLU A 63 -3.62 13.00 5.07
N THR A 64 -4.62 12.74 4.20
CA THR A 64 -5.88 13.49 4.17
C THR A 64 -7.09 12.58 4.10
N ASN A 65 -8.25 13.11 4.53
CA ASN A 65 -9.52 12.41 4.43
C ASN A 65 -10.00 12.23 2.98
N GLN A 66 -9.61 13.13 2.09
CA GLN A 66 -9.94 13.01 0.66
C GLN A 66 -9.41 11.72 0.08
N ARG A 67 -8.28 11.24 0.57
CA ARG A 67 -7.67 9.99 0.12
C ARG A 67 -8.59 8.78 0.33
N GLU A 68 -9.45 8.82 1.34
CA GLU A 68 -10.42 7.74 1.57
C GLU A 68 -11.42 7.64 0.40
N ILE A 69 -11.89 8.77 -0.09
CA ILE A 69 -12.82 8.81 -1.23
C ILE A 69 -12.12 8.27 -2.47
N ASP A 70 -10.89 8.71 -2.72
CA ASP A 70 -10.10 8.25 -3.85
C ASP A 70 -9.82 6.75 -3.78
N LEU A 71 -9.53 6.24 -2.59
CA LEU A 71 -9.31 4.81 -2.37
C LEU A 71 -10.56 4.00 -2.69
N LYS A 72 -11.72 4.44 -2.22
CA LYS A 72 -12.98 3.74 -2.49
C LYS A 72 -13.30 3.71 -3.98
N ASN A 73 -13.00 4.79 -4.70
CA ASN A 73 -13.17 4.83 -6.15
C ASN A 73 -12.23 3.84 -6.84
N ASP A 74 -10.99 3.73 -6.38
CA ASP A 74 -10.03 2.78 -6.92
C ASP A 74 -10.44 1.34 -6.62
N ILE A 75 -11.01 1.08 -5.45
CA ILE A 75 -11.53 -0.25 -5.12
C ILE A 75 -12.67 -0.62 -6.06
N ASP A 76 -13.59 0.30 -6.34
CA ASP A 76 -14.68 0.04 -7.27
C ASP A 76 -14.18 -0.31 -8.67
N LYS A 77 -13.16 0.39 -9.15
CA LYS A 77 -12.52 0.07 -10.42
C LYS A 77 -11.85 -1.30 -10.38
N PHE A 78 -11.17 -1.61 -9.30
CA PHE A 78 -10.51 -2.90 -9.12
C PHE A 78 -11.51 -4.05 -9.16
N ILE A 79 -12.65 -3.90 -8.49
CA ILE A 79 -13.72 -4.89 -8.50
C ILE A 79 -14.25 -5.10 -9.92
N LYS A 80 -14.46 -4.03 -10.68
CA LYS A 80 -14.93 -4.10 -12.05
C LYS A 80 -13.93 -4.81 -12.96
N ILE A 81 -12.65 -4.53 -12.80
CA ILE A 81 -11.60 -5.08 -13.65
C ILE A 81 -11.33 -6.55 -13.33
N THR A 82 -11.27 -6.90 -12.06
CA THR A 82 -10.84 -8.25 -11.62
C THR A 82 -11.97 -9.19 -11.28
N GLY A 83 -13.17 -8.67 -11.00
CA GLY A 83 -14.28 -9.47 -10.48
C GLY A 83 -14.10 -9.93 -9.04
N PHE A 84 -13.03 -9.51 -8.38
CA PHE A 84 -12.79 -9.85 -6.98
C PHE A 84 -13.73 -9.06 -6.07
N ASN A 85 -14.52 -9.77 -5.26
CA ASN A 85 -15.43 -9.12 -4.32
C ASN A 85 -14.66 -8.67 -3.08
N PHE A 86 -14.03 -7.52 -3.19
CA PHE A 86 -13.10 -6.98 -2.20
C PHE A 86 -13.70 -6.95 -0.78
N TYR A 87 -14.86 -6.35 -0.63
CA TYR A 87 -15.46 -6.14 0.69
C TYR A 87 -15.98 -7.43 1.34
N LYS A 88 -16.10 -8.51 0.58
CA LYS A 88 -16.47 -9.81 1.12
C LYS A 88 -15.31 -10.46 1.88
N PHE A 89 -14.08 -10.14 1.51
CA PHE A 89 -12.89 -10.79 2.05
C PHE A 89 -11.98 -9.86 2.85
N VAL A 90 -12.17 -8.55 2.70
CA VAL A 90 -11.30 -7.55 3.32
C VAL A 90 -12.12 -6.63 4.23
N ASP A 91 -11.74 -6.58 5.49
CA ASP A 91 -12.28 -5.63 6.46
C ASP A 91 -11.35 -4.41 6.45
N LEU A 92 -11.70 -3.42 5.65
CA LEU A 92 -10.88 -2.24 5.43
C LEU A 92 -11.24 -1.11 6.37
N HIS A 93 -10.23 -0.60 7.04
CA HIS A 93 -10.32 0.59 7.89
C HIS A 93 -9.43 1.68 7.29
N PHE A 94 -9.79 2.91 7.53
CA PHE A 94 -9.05 4.07 7.06
C PHE A 94 -8.78 5.02 8.24
N ALA A 95 -7.59 5.60 8.27
CA ALA A 95 -7.28 6.66 9.22
C ALA A 95 -6.24 7.62 8.61
N CYS A 96 -6.31 8.87 9.01
CA CYS A 96 -5.24 9.81 8.75
C CYS A 96 -4.11 9.57 9.74
N TYR A 97 -2.87 9.88 9.35
CA TYR A 97 -1.71 9.73 10.23
C TYR A 97 -1.89 10.43 11.57
N GLN A 98 -2.51 11.59 11.55
CA GLN A 98 -2.79 12.39 12.75
C GLN A 98 -3.70 11.67 13.74
N SER A 99 -4.54 10.77 13.25
CA SER A 99 -5.52 10.03 14.06
C SER A 99 -5.09 8.60 14.36
N ALA A 100 -3.98 8.15 13.79
CA ALA A 100 -3.56 6.76 13.93
C ALA A 100 -3.30 6.35 15.37
N TYR A 101 -2.90 7.29 16.22
CA TYR A 101 -2.65 7.05 17.64
C TYR A 101 -3.87 6.55 18.41
N LYS A 102 -5.07 6.75 17.87
CA LYS A 102 -6.32 6.29 18.49
C LYS A 102 -6.46 4.78 18.44
N TRP A 103 -5.78 4.12 17.54
CA TRP A 103 -5.78 2.66 17.46
C TRP A 103 -4.77 2.11 18.44
N LYS A 104 -5.23 1.19 19.31
CA LYS A 104 -4.38 0.56 20.33
C LYS A 104 -4.75 -0.91 20.45
N ASP A 105 -3.77 -1.73 20.78
CA ASP A 105 -3.92 -3.15 21.07
C ASP A 105 -4.68 -3.91 19.97
N THR A 106 -4.52 -3.47 18.73
CA THR A 106 -5.18 -4.07 17.58
C THR A 106 -4.16 -4.86 16.79
N LYS A 107 -4.57 -6.04 16.34
CA LYS A 107 -3.79 -6.83 15.40
C LYS A 107 -4.29 -6.57 13.98
N TRP A 108 -3.41 -6.11 13.14
CA TRP A 108 -3.68 -5.85 11.73
C TRP A 108 -3.00 -6.90 10.87
N ASP A 109 -3.73 -7.48 9.93
CA ASP A 109 -3.14 -8.40 8.97
C ASP A 109 -2.29 -7.66 7.95
N LEU A 110 -2.70 -6.45 7.59
CA LEU A 110 -1.96 -5.58 6.69
C LEU A 110 -2.17 -4.12 7.07
N VAL A 111 -1.09 -3.37 7.12
CA VAL A 111 -1.15 -1.91 7.21
C VAL A 111 -0.52 -1.33 5.96
N CYS A 112 -1.26 -0.47 5.28
CA CYS A 112 -0.77 0.29 4.14
C CYS A 112 -0.54 1.73 4.56
N ALA A 113 0.66 2.24 4.34
CA ALA A 113 1.01 3.62 4.63
C ALA A 113 1.19 4.38 3.32
N ASP A 114 0.16 5.14 2.95
CA ASP A 114 0.18 5.92 1.71
C ASP A 114 1.06 7.16 1.90
N GLU A 115 1.85 7.47 0.88
CA GLU A 115 2.84 8.56 0.95
C GLU A 115 3.62 8.48 2.27
N ILE A 116 4.27 7.33 2.48
CA ILE A 116 4.90 6.98 3.76
C ILE A 116 5.87 8.04 4.29
N HIS A 117 6.49 8.79 3.38
CA HIS A 117 7.40 9.88 3.77
C HIS A 117 6.69 10.99 4.56
N SER A 118 5.37 11.17 4.35
CA SER A 118 4.56 12.13 5.11
C SER A 118 4.16 11.60 6.47
N GLY A 119 4.25 10.29 6.67
CA GLY A 119 3.81 9.60 7.89
C GLY A 119 4.89 9.41 8.93
N LEU A 120 6.12 9.87 8.68
CA LEU A 120 7.23 9.70 9.61
C LEU A 120 7.16 10.73 10.74
N THR A 121 6.14 10.61 11.59
CA THR A 121 5.90 11.47 12.73
C THR A 121 5.94 10.64 14.01
N PRO A 122 6.08 11.29 15.19
CA PRO A 122 6.01 10.57 16.47
C PRO A 122 4.70 9.79 16.64
N GLN A 123 3.58 10.33 16.16
CA GLN A 123 2.27 9.67 16.24
C GLN A 123 2.26 8.37 15.43
N TYR A 124 2.88 8.39 14.26
CA TYR A 124 2.97 7.21 13.40
C TYR A 124 3.82 6.12 14.04
N SER A 125 4.93 6.50 14.65
CA SER A 125 5.78 5.56 15.38
C SER A 125 5.04 4.92 16.55
N LYS A 126 4.27 5.70 17.29
CA LYS A 126 3.46 5.19 18.39
C LYS A 126 2.41 4.18 17.94
N PHE A 127 1.85 4.38 16.76
CA PHE A 127 0.91 3.41 16.19
C PHE A 127 1.55 2.02 16.13
N PHE A 128 2.77 1.92 15.61
CA PHE A 128 3.45 0.62 15.50
C PHE A 128 3.88 0.05 16.85
N GLU A 129 4.14 0.89 17.83
CA GLU A 129 4.44 0.45 19.19
C GLU A 129 3.20 -0.11 19.89
N ASN A 130 2.02 0.44 19.60
CA ASN A 130 0.78 0.11 20.28
C ASN A 130 -0.07 -0.95 19.58
N ASN A 131 0.30 -1.37 18.39
CA ASN A 131 -0.46 -2.32 17.59
C ASN A 131 0.46 -3.39 17.02
N LYS A 132 -0.13 -4.52 16.67
CA LYS A 132 0.59 -5.60 16.01
C LYS A 132 0.25 -5.59 14.52
N CYS A 133 1.27 -5.53 13.68
CA CYS A 133 1.11 -5.50 12.22
C CYS A 133 1.86 -6.66 11.61
N ASP A 134 1.13 -7.63 11.08
CA ASP A 134 1.75 -8.83 10.50
C ASP A 134 2.46 -8.50 9.18
N ASN A 135 1.83 -7.65 8.35
CA ASN A 135 2.40 -7.23 7.07
C ASN A 135 2.26 -5.72 6.92
N ILE A 136 3.25 -5.09 6.33
CA ILE A 136 3.29 -3.64 6.17
C ILE A 136 3.72 -3.32 4.75
N VAL A 137 2.95 -2.48 4.06
CA VAL A 137 3.32 -1.94 2.76
C VAL A 137 3.26 -0.42 2.79
N GLY A 138 4.36 0.22 2.44
CA GLY A 138 4.39 1.64 2.21
C GLY A 138 4.20 1.93 0.73
N LEU A 139 3.45 2.97 0.42
CA LEU A 139 3.31 3.46 -0.94
C LEU A 139 3.98 4.83 -1.01
N SER A 140 4.82 5.01 -2.01
CA SER A 140 5.45 6.29 -2.25
C SER A 140 5.54 6.54 -3.74
N ALA A 141 5.11 7.71 -4.16
CA ALA A 141 5.34 8.13 -5.53
C ALA A 141 6.79 8.56 -5.68
N THR A 142 7.44 8.11 -6.74
CA THR A 142 8.73 8.66 -7.11
C THR A 142 8.48 10.05 -7.65
N ILE A 143 8.72 11.04 -6.82
CA ILE A 143 8.54 12.43 -7.21
C ILE A 143 9.86 12.94 -7.77
N ASP A 144 9.82 13.54 -8.94
CA ASP A 144 10.98 14.17 -9.58
C ASP A 144 11.38 15.48 -8.90
N ARG A 145 11.35 15.52 -7.59
CA ARG A 145 11.88 16.66 -6.84
C ARG A 145 13.38 16.57 -6.69
N SER A 146 13.86 15.36 -6.75
CA SER A 146 15.25 15.06 -6.62
C SER A 146 15.79 14.86 -8.01
N THR A 147 17.00 15.31 -8.21
CA THR A 147 17.68 15.11 -9.45
C THR A 147 17.87 13.62 -9.66
N LYS A 148 17.23 13.10 -10.67
CA LYS A 148 17.51 11.74 -11.11
C LYS A 148 18.73 11.77 -11.98
N TYR A 149 19.63 10.85 -11.75
CA TYR A 149 20.77 10.66 -12.62
C TYR A 149 20.99 9.18 -12.84
N THR A 150 21.47 8.87 -14.03
CA THR A 150 21.79 7.50 -14.41
C THR A 150 23.29 7.34 -14.36
N ASP A 151 23.76 6.30 -13.70
CA ASP A 151 25.20 6.03 -13.66
C ASP A 151 25.67 5.37 -14.95
N GLU A 152 26.96 5.09 -15.03
CA GLU A 152 27.63 4.48 -16.19
C GLU A 152 27.03 3.10 -16.54
N ASN A 153 26.41 2.43 -15.60
CA ASN A 153 25.81 1.11 -15.78
C ASN A 153 24.32 1.17 -16.12
N GLY A 154 23.76 2.36 -16.29
CA GLY A 154 22.36 2.52 -16.58
C GLY A 154 21.45 2.44 -15.36
N ILE A 155 22.01 2.42 -14.17
CA ILE A 155 21.22 2.39 -12.94
C ILE A 155 20.78 3.81 -12.60
N GLU A 156 19.48 3.97 -12.44
CA GLU A 156 18.91 5.27 -12.13
C GLU A 156 18.94 5.50 -10.62
N TYR A 157 19.50 6.62 -10.22
CA TYR A 157 19.54 7.05 -8.84
C TYR A 157 18.67 8.28 -8.65
N THR A 158 18.00 8.32 -7.52
CA THR A 158 17.35 9.52 -7.06
C THR A 158 18.24 10.12 -5.98
N LYS A 159 18.74 11.32 -6.24
CA LYS A 159 19.54 12.01 -5.24
C LYS A 159 18.62 12.31 -4.05
N GLY A 160 18.80 11.58 -2.98
CA GLY A 160 17.95 11.64 -1.83
C GLY A 160 17.97 13.00 -1.16
N ASN A 161 16.85 13.45 -0.80
CA ASN A 161 16.70 14.60 0.05
C ASN A 161 16.57 14.13 1.49
#